data_7bf77169455d892f3ba3991c513a95dc
#
_entry.id   7bf77169455d892f3ba3991c513a95dc
#
_cell.length_a   1.000
_cell.length_b   1.000
_cell.length_c   1.000
_cell.angle_alpha   90.00
_cell.angle_beta   90.00
_cell.angle_gamma   90.00
#
_symmetry.space_group_name_H-M   'P 1'
#
loop_
_entity.id
_entity.type
_entity.pdbx_description
1 polymer ?
#
loop_
_entity_poly.entity_id
_entity_poly.type
_entity_poly.pdbx_seq_one_letter_code
_entity_poly.pdbx_strand_id
1 'polypeptide(L)'
;MRKHRIGIAFFYHESHSFSPMKTEIEQFRNEGYFIGDEIYDAYTGTKTEVGGFLDVLKHDEDVEIVPLLCAAAIPSGVVSTEAYSIIEKQMLESIQQAGRLDGLLLALHGAMVVEHLFDPEEHLLGKIRVLIGPNVPIATTLDMHANLSEKMIDYTPLHFGFKTYPHIDMYEQGTHAAIALLNQLKEGVTYYASFEKLPMMPPSINMRTAEGPMHKMIEWAKQAEEEAGIYNVSVFGGFPYSDIPVVGASVLVVSLDPQKGKETAQKMASLFWSVREEFIMDLPGVREGLALAMSIEDDKPVVLADISDNPLSCGSGDTTELLREMVKMNIPDTLFGGLYDPESIEACLNAGVGNKISLSLGGKVSPEFGEPVQVEATVVALSDGVFHNSGPFNQHLRVDLKGAAHIRVGKMDILLIGRPMSANDPEMFRHIGLEPATKRILGLKAKNHFRAAFEPIVGRIIYVDAPGVASNRLTTFTYHYIPKPIWPLDDIQYEVKRRGTEKWTH
;
A
#
# COMPACT_ATOMS: atom_id res chain seq x y z
N MET A 1 19.96 -29.13 21.11
CA MET A 1 19.05 -29.59 20.03
C MET A 1 19.42 -28.89 18.74
N ARG A 2 19.03 -29.40 17.59
CA ARG A 2 19.23 -28.70 16.32
C ARG A 2 18.25 -27.52 16.24
N LYS A 3 18.75 -26.34 15.86
CA LYS A 3 17.90 -25.16 15.67
C LYS A 3 16.94 -25.32 14.47
N HIS A 4 15.78 -24.73 14.57
CA HIS A 4 14.86 -24.56 13.45
C HIS A 4 15.35 -23.44 12.55
N ARG A 5 15.59 -23.73 11.27
CA ARG A 5 16.05 -22.77 10.28
C ARG A 5 14.84 -22.12 9.59
N ILE A 6 14.63 -20.83 9.85
CA ILE A 6 13.47 -20.09 9.34
C ILE A 6 13.94 -19.04 8.34
N GLY A 7 13.50 -19.20 7.08
CA GLY A 7 13.74 -18.24 6.02
C GLY A 7 12.90 -16.98 6.23
N ILE A 8 13.49 -15.81 5.92
CA ILE A 8 12.79 -14.54 5.83
C ILE A 8 12.93 -13.98 4.43
N ALA A 9 11.81 -13.64 3.80
CA ALA A 9 11.75 -13.02 2.48
C ALA A 9 10.66 -11.97 2.39
N PHE A 10 10.81 -11.04 1.44
CA PHE A 10 9.89 -9.95 1.17
C PHE A 10 9.89 -9.64 -0.32
N PHE A 11 8.72 -9.70 -0.97
CA PHE A 11 8.57 -9.26 -2.35
C PHE A 11 7.26 -8.47 -2.48
N TYR A 12 7.37 -7.16 -2.57
CA TYR A 12 6.26 -6.25 -2.32
C TYR A 12 6.12 -5.22 -3.43
N HIS A 13 4.96 -5.22 -4.08
CA HIS A 13 4.56 -4.20 -5.04
C HIS A 13 3.06 -4.19 -5.24
N GLU A 14 2.47 -3.02 -5.41
CA GLU A 14 1.08 -2.82 -5.80
C GLU A 14 1.04 -2.26 -7.23
N SER A 15 0.36 -2.95 -8.13
CA SER A 15 0.39 -2.64 -9.56
C SER A 15 -0.94 -2.13 -10.08
N HIS A 16 -0.90 -0.96 -10.70
CA HIS A 16 -2.04 -0.34 -11.39
C HIS A 16 -2.00 -0.65 -12.89
N SER A 17 -2.95 -1.44 -13.39
CA SER A 17 -2.97 -1.88 -14.78
C SER A 17 -3.16 -0.75 -15.81
N PHE A 18 -3.68 0.40 -15.38
CA PHE A 18 -3.94 1.55 -16.26
C PHE A 18 -2.89 2.66 -16.11
N SER A 19 -1.88 2.49 -15.25
CA SER A 19 -0.79 3.47 -15.12
C SER A 19 0.11 3.43 -16.36
N PRO A 20 0.49 4.58 -16.94
CA PRO A 20 1.43 4.63 -18.06
C PRO A 20 2.87 4.28 -17.66
N MET A 21 3.19 4.34 -16.37
CA MET A 21 4.50 4.01 -15.84
C MET A 21 4.62 2.51 -15.62
N LYS A 22 5.74 1.91 -16.04
CA LYS A 22 6.08 0.52 -15.68
C LYS A 22 7.02 0.51 -14.48
N THR A 23 7.01 -0.60 -13.76
CA THR A 23 7.95 -0.83 -12.66
C THR A 23 9.07 -1.74 -13.13
N GLU A 24 10.26 -1.18 -13.28
CA GLU A 24 11.48 -1.86 -13.70
C GLU A 24 12.34 -2.28 -12.50
N ILE A 25 13.41 -3.03 -12.71
CA ILE A 25 14.29 -3.51 -11.64
C ILE A 25 14.94 -2.36 -10.85
N GLU A 26 15.17 -1.21 -11.48
CA GLU A 26 15.79 -0.04 -10.87
C GLU A 26 14.92 0.55 -9.76
N GLN A 27 13.58 0.50 -9.88
CA GLN A 27 12.69 0.95 -8.81
C GLN A 27 12.88 0.10 -7.56
N PHE A 28 12.95 -1.23 -7.69
CA PHE A 28 13.23 -2.12 -6.57
C PHE A 28 14.61 -1.84 -5.96
N ARG A 29 15.66 -1.69 -6.78
CA ARG A 29 17.02 -1.39 -6.31
C ARG A 29 17.14 -0.06 -5.58
N ASN A 30 16.34 0.92 -5.97
CA ASN A 30 16.35 2.25 -5.37
C ASN A 30 15.52 2.32 -4.07
N GLU A 31 14.54 1.43 -3.89
CA GLU A 31 13.61 1.48 -2.76
C GLU A 31 13.97 0.50 -1.65
N GLY A 32 14.13 -0.76 -1.99
CA GLY A 32 14.36 -1.79 -0.97
C GLY A 32 14.76 -3.11 -1.59
N TYR A 33 16.04 -3.26 -1.98
CA TYR A 33 16.59 -4.51 -2.51
C TYR A 33 17.76 -4.95 -1.63
N PHE A 34 17.51 -5.91 -0.74
CA PHE A 34 18.46 -6.36 0.27
C PHE A 34 18.59 -7.87 0.24
N ILE A 35 19.84 -8.36 0.31
CA ILE A 35 20.16 -9.80 0.23
C ILE A 35 20.92 -10.23 1.48
N GLY A 36 20.51 -11.35 2.07
CA GLY A 36 21.21 -11.93 3.22
C GLY A 36 21.26 -10.96 4.40
N ASP A 37 22.44 -10.76 4.97
CA ASP A 37 22.61 -9.98 6.21
C ASP A 37 22.23 -8.50 6.09
N GLU A 38 22.17 -7.92 4.88
CA GLU A 38 21.69 -6.56 4.65
C GLU A 38 20.25 -6.35 5.15
N ILE A 39 19.45 -7.44 5.23
CA ILE A 39 18.08 -7.43 5.73
C ILE A 39 18.04 -7.02 7.21
N TYR A 40 19.04 -7.42 8.01
CA TYR A 40 19.11 -7.00 9.42
C TYR A 40 19.33 -5.50 9.55
N ASP A 41 20.24 -4.93 8.74
CA ASP A 41 20.54 -3.49 8.79
C ASP A 41 19.33 -2.66 8.33
N ALA A 42 18.57 -3.16 7.35
CA ALA A 42 17.42 -2.47 6.79
C ALA A 42 16.18 -2.49 7.70
N TYR A 43 15.92 -3.63 8.38
CA TYR A 43 14.62 -3.86 9.01
C TYR A 43 14.64 -4.03 10.53
N THR A 44 15.81 -4.23 11.18
CA THR A 44 15.85 -4.36 12.64
C THR A 44 15.36 -3.09 13.33
N GLY A 45 14.36 -3.23 14.21
CA GLY A 45 13.77 -2.11 14.95
C GLY A 45 12.80 -1.26 14.15
N THR A 46 12.49 -1.62 12.91
CA THR A 46 11.44 -0.96 12.11
C THR A 46 10.04 -1.49 12.48
N LYS A 47 9.00 -0.71 12.15
CA LYS A 47 7.60 -1.11 12.32
C LYS A 47 7.00 -1.68 11.03
N THR A 48 7.80 -2.51 10.35
CA THR A 48 7.41 -3.26 9.15
C THR A 48 7.15 -4.73 9.48
N GLU A 49 6.60 -5.49 8.54
CA GLU A 49 6.36 -6.93 8.69
C GLU A 49 7.66 -7.69 8.99
N VAL A 50 8.72 -7.38 8.23
CA VAL A 50 10.04 -8.00 8.41
C VAL A 50 10.63 -7.65 9.78
N GLY A 51 10.42 -6.41 10.27
CA GLY A 51 10.77 -6.01 11.64
C GLY A 51 10.06 -6.87 12.67
N GLY A 52 8.76 -7.16 12.46
CA GLY A 52 7.97 -8.07 13.30
C GLY A 52 8.48 -9.51 13.27
N PHE A 53 8.82 -10.04 12.08
CA PHE A 53 9.44 -11.35 11.94
C PHE A 53 10.74 -11.45 12.74
N LEU A 54 11.64 -10.50 12.53
CA LEU A 54 12.94 -10.47 13.19
C LEU A 54 12.81 -10.40 14.71
N ASP A 55 11.89 -9.57 15.21
CA ASP A 55 11.70 -9.37 16.65
C ASP A 55 11.18 -10.65 17.35
N VAL A 56 10.28 -11.39 16.73
CA VAL A 56 9.80 -12.67 17.28
C VAL A 56 10.92 -13.72 17.26
N LEU A 57 11.59 -13.87 16.12
CA LEU A 57 12.55 -14.96 15.93
C LEU A 57 13.84 -14.77 16.74
N LYS A 58 14.32 -13.54 16.93
CA LYS A 58 15.56 -13.27 17.68
C LYS A 58 15.48 -13.62 19.16
N HIS A 59 14.26 -13.67 19.72
CA HIS A 59 14.05 -14.04 21.12
C HIS A 59 13.92 -15.55 21.36
N ASP A 60 14.03 -16.36 20.30
CA ASP A 60 13.89 -17.82 20.36
C ASP A 60 15.24 -18.49 20.14
N GLU A 61 15.84 -19.01 21.22
CA GLU A 61 17.18 -19.65 21.18
C GLU A 61 17.25 -20.91 20.30
N ASP A 62 16.09 -21.55 20.03
CA ASP A 62 15.99 -22.73 19.19
C ASP A 62 15.81 -22.40 17.70
N VAL A 63 15.84 -21.11 17.33
CA VAL A 63 15.72 -20.64 15.95
C VAL A 63 17.06 -20.15 15.40
N GLU A 64 17.31 -20.47 14.15
CA GLU A 64 18.30 -19.86 13.27
C GLU A 64 17.57 -19.07 12.20
N ILE A 65 17.73 -17.74 12.21
CA ILE A 65 17.16 -16.86 11.17
C ILE A 65 18.02 -16.99 9.92
N VAL A 66 17.35 -17.20 8.77
CA VAL A 66 17.99 -17.30 7.45
C VAL A 66 17.45 -16.15 6.58
N PRO A 67 18.12 -14.99 6.57
CA PRO A 67 17.70 -13.89 5.70
C PRO A 67 17.96 -14.26 4.23
N LEU A 68 16.95 -14.11 3.37
CA LEU A 68 17.01 -14.52 1.97
C LEU A 68 17.10 -13.33 1.03
N LEU A 69 15.95 -12.78 0.63
CA LEU A 69 15.81 -11.61 -0.24
C LEU A 69 14.63 -10.76 0.21
N CYS A 70 14.84 -9.46 0.29
CA CYS A 70 13.79 -8.46 0.37
C CYS A 70 13.86 -7.57 -0.86
N ALA A 71 12.75 -7.47 -1.60
CA ALA A 71 12.62 -6.61 -2.77
C ALA A 71 11.29 -5.86 -2.69
N ALA A 72 11.34 -4.54 -2.62
CA ALA A 72 10.16 -3.68 -2.58
C ALA A 72 10.32 -2.49 -3.52
N ALA A 73 9.22 -2.11 -4.18
CA ALA A 73 9.14 -0.86 -4.93
C ALA A 73 7.86 -0.11 -4.58
N ILE A 74 7.87 1.21 -4.73
CA ILE A 74 6.68 2.05 -4.57
C ILE A 74 5.60 1.59 -5.54
N PRO A 75 4.31 1.59 -5.13
CA PRO A 75 3.18 1.33 -6.01
C PRO A 75 3.26 2.14 -7.30
N SER A 76 3.10 1.48 -8.45
CA SER A 76 3.20 2.11 -9.77
C SER A 76 2.43 1.28 -10.81
N GLY A 77 2.79 1.34 -12.09
CA GLY A 77 2.23 0.46 -13.11
C GLY A 77 2.68 -0.99 -12.96
N VAL A 78 2.32 -1.81 -13.92
CA VAL A 78 2.66 -3.24 -13.94
C VAL A 78 4.19 -3.44 -13.89
N VAL A 79 4.61 -4.47 -13.19
CA VAL A 79 6.03 -4.86 -13.14
C VAL A 79 6.43 -5.45 -14.48
N SER A 80 7.59 -5.05 -15.00
CA SER A 80 8.10 -5.63 -16.24
C SER A 80 8.45 -7.11 -16.05
N THR A 81 8.30 -7.89 -17.11
CA THR A 81 8.65 -9.32 -17.11
C THR A 81 10.11 -9.53 -16.72
N GLU A 82 10.99 -8.64 -17.14
CA GLU A 82 12.42 -8.70 -16.82
C GLU A 82 12.68 -8.49 -15.33
N ALA A 83 12.10 -7.43 -14.73
CA ALA A 83 12.26 -7.13 -13.31
C ALA A 83 11.75 -8.28 -12.44
N TYR A 84 10.54 -8.77 -12.71
CA TYR A 84 9.98 -9.91 -12.00
C TYR A 84 10.86 -11.15 -12.11
N SER A 85 11.31 -11.50 -13.32
CA SER A 85 12.14 -12.68 -13.55
C SER A 85 13.48 -12.63 -12.82
N ILE A 86 14.10 -11.44 -12.74
CA ILE A 86 15.35 -11.24 -11.99
C ILE A 86 15.10 -11.48 -10.51
N ILE A 87 14.06 -10.88 -9.92
CA ILE A 87 13.76 -10.97 -8.48
C ILE A 87 13.32 -12.38 -8.12
N GLU A 88 12.41 -12.98 -8.90
CA GLU A 88 11.94 -14.36 -8.72
C GLU A 88 13.12 -15.33 -8.73
N LYS A 89 13.99 -15.25 -9.73
CA LYS A 89 15.17 -16.09 -9.85
C LYS A 89 16.07 -15.93 -8.63
N GLN A 90 16.39 -14.71 -8.22
CA GLN A 90 17.24 -14.43 -7.07
C GLN A 90 16.61 -14.96 -5.77
N MET A 91 15.28 -14.82 -5.59
CA MET A 91 14.55 -15.37 -4.45
C MET A 91 14.69 -16.89 -4.38
N LEU A 92 14.42 -17.58 -5.48
CA LEU A 92 14.50 -19.04 -5.55
C LEU A 92 15.94 -19.55 -5.37
N GLU A 93 16.92 -18.86 -5.95
CA GLU A 93 18.35 -19.17 -5.75
C GLU A 93 18.77 -18.97 -4.28
N SER A 94 18.31 -17.91 -3.61
CA SER A 94 18.59 -17.66 -2.18
C SER A 94 18.01 -18.78 -1.31
N ILE A 95 16.78 -19.22 -1.58
CA ILE A 95 16.15 -20.36 -0.88
C ILE A 95 16.96 -21.66 -1.14
N GLN A 96 17.36 -21.91 -2.37
CA GLN A 96 18.14 -23.10 -2.72
C GLN A 96 19.52 -23.12 -2.06
N GLN A 97 20.21 -21.97 -2.04
CA GLN A 97 21.53 -21.81 -1.39
C GLN A 97 21.44 -21.93 0.12
N ALA A 98 20.33 -21.48 0.72
CA ALA A 98 20.10 -21.68 2.14
C ALA A 98 20.00 -23.16 2.51
N GLY A 99 19.71 -24.04 1.57
CA GLY A 99 19.53 -25.47 1.78
C GLY A 99 18.23 -25.77 2.53
N ARG A 100 18.29 -26.66 3.53
CA ARG A 100 17.10 -27.01 4.29
C ARG A 100 16.57 -25.82 5.10
N LEU A 101 15.31 -25.48 4.88
CA LEU A 101 14.53 -24.64 5.76
C LEU A 101 13.49 -25.48 6.52
N ASP A 102 13.24 -25.13 7.76
CA ASP A 102 12.20 -25.74 8.60
C ASP A 102 10.90 -24.90 8.57
N GLY A 103 10.97 -23.63 8.13
CA GLY A 103 9.84 -22.72 7.91
C GLY A 103 10.23 -21.53 7.05
N LEU A 104 9.24 -20.82 6.50
CA LEU A 104 9.42 -19.61 5.70
C LEU A 104 8.41 -18.54 6.11
N LEU A 105 8.90 -17.35 6.43
CA LEU A 105 8.14 -16.11 6.57
C LEU A 105 8.31 -15.29 5.30
N LEU A 106 7.20 -14.94 4.66
CA LEU A 106 7.22 -14.24 3.39
C LEU A 106 6.20 -13.10 3.42
N ALA A 107 6.70 -11.87 3.40
CA ALA A 107 5.84 -10.71 3.25
C ALA A 107 5.58 -10.44 1.76
N LEU A 108 4.30 -10.32 1.40
CA LEU A 108 3.79 -10.03 0.07
C LEU A 108 2.79 -8.87 0.14
N HIS A 109 2.52 -8.23 -1.00
CA HIS A 109 1.43 -7.25 -1.08
C HIS A 109 0.08 -7.94 -1.35
N GLY A 110 0.02 -8.81 -2.34
CA GLY A 110 -1.21 -9.43 -2.84
C GLY A 110 -1.90 -8.69 -3.98
N ALA A 111 -1.29 -7.61 -4.50
CA ALA A 111 -1.83 -6.84 -5.62
C ALA A 111 -0.78 -6.53 -6.70
N MET A 112 0.28 -7.33 -6.78
CA MET A 112 1.25 -7.25 -7.85
C MET A 112 0.65 -7.77 -9.15
N VAL A 113 0.97 -7.11 -10.26
CA VAL A 113 0.67 -7.56 -11.64
C VAL A 113 1.93 -7.44 -12.45
N VAL A 114 2.24 -8.47 -13.23
CA VAL A 114 3.35 -8.49 -14.19
C VAL A 114 2.78 -8.48 -15.60
N GLU A 115 3.48 -7.94 -16.59
CA GLU A 115 2.99 -7.71 -17.96
C GLU A 115 2.19 -8.87 -18.57
N HIS A 116 2.57 -10.12 -18.30
CA HIS A 116 1.91 -11.32 -18.82
C HIS A 116 1.53 -12.33 -17.73
N LEU A 117 1.51 -11.88 -16.47
CA LEU A 117 1.21 -12.73 -15.32
C LEU A 117 0.29 -11.98 -14.35
N PHE A 118 -0.96 -12.40 -14.28
CA PHE A 118 -2.00 -11.74 -13.50
C PHE A 118 -1.91 -11.96 -11.98
N ASP A 119 -1.32 -13.08 -11.54
CA ASP A 119 -1.16 -13.43 -10.13
C ASP A 119 0.28 -13.92 -9.88
N PRO A 120 1.27 -13.00 -9.86
CA PRO A 120 2.67 -13.34 -9.69
C PRO A 120 3.00 -13.83 -8.28
N GLU A 121 2.22 -13.47 -7.27
CA GLU A 121 2.41 -13.91 -5.90
C GLU A 121 1.96 -15.36 -5.72
N GLU A 122 0.84 -15.76 -6.33
CA GLU A 122 0.43 -17.18 -6.43
C GLU A 122 1.51 -18.00 -7.14
N HIS A 123 1.97 -17.52 -8.30
CA HIS A 123 2.99 -18.17 -9.09
C HIS A 123 4.31 -18.36 -8.30
N LEU A 124 4.76 -17.33 -7.59
CA LEU A 124 5.97 -17.39 -6.74
C LEU A 124 5.79 -18.40 -5.61
N LEU A 125 4.66 -18.35 -4.88
CA LEU A 125 4.35 -19.30 -3.82
C LEU A 125 4.34 -20.74 -4.31
N GLY A 126 3.78 -20.97 -5.49
CA GLY A 126 3.77 -22.30 -6.13
C GLY A 126 5.20 -22.80 -6.39
N LYS A 127 6.07 -21.97 -6.94
CA LYS A 127 7.49 -22.31 -7.16
C LYS A 127 8.26 -22.56 -5.85
N ILE A 128 8.05 -21.71 -4.86
CA ILE A 128 8.64 -21.88 -3.53
C ILE A 128 8.19 -23.22 -2.93
N ARG A 129 6.89 -23.54 -3.01
CA ARG A 129 6.32 -24.78 -2.49
C ARG A 129 6.95 -26.03 -3.14
N VAL A 130 7.19 -25.98 -4.45
CA VAL A 130 7.92 -27.05 -5.17
C VAL A 130 9.34 -27.19 -4.65
N LEU A 131 10.02 -26.07 -4.36
CA LEU A 131 11.41 -26.05 -3.96
C LEU A 131 11.63 -26.56 -2.51
N ILE A 132 10.79 -26.09 -1.55
CA ILE A 132 10.96 -26.44 -0.12
C ILE A 132 10.16 -27.66 0.31
N GLY A 133 9.25 -28.15 -0.55
CA GLY A 133 8.40 -29.32 -0.30
C GLY A 133 7.06 -28.97 0.37
N PRO A 134 6.09 -29.91 0.37
CA PRO A 134 4.71 -29.65 0.79
C PRO A 134 4.54 -29.45 2.30
N ASN A 135 5.47 -29.96 3.12
CA ASN A 135 5.33 -30.03 4.57
C ASN A 135 6.04 -28.89 5.33
N VAL A 136 6.85 -28.07 4.65
CA VAL A 136 7.51 -26.93 5.30
C VAL A 136 6.48 -25.83 5.47
N PRO A 137 6.16 -25.38 6.70
CA PRO A 137 5.20 -24.31 6.90
C PRO A 137 5.69 -23.01 6.28
N ILE A 138 4.76 -22.31 5.63
CA ILE A 138 4.93 -20.94 5.14
C ILE A 138 3.90 -20.08 5.86
N ALA A 139 4.29 -18.91 6.34
CA ALA A 139 3.33 -17.89 6.75
C ALA A 139 3.60 -16.60 5.99
N THR A 140 2.53 -15.94 5.53
CA THR A 140 2.62 -14.70 4.76
C THR A 140 1.91 -13.56 5.46
N THR A 141 2.39 -12.36 5.23
CA THR A 141 1.64 -11.12 5.46
C THR A 141 1.17 -10.55 4.12
N LEU A 142 0.05 -9.84 4.14
CA LEU A 142 -0.61 -9.29 2.96
C LEU A 142 -1.20 -7.93 3.27
N ASP A 143 -1.17 -7.01 2.32
CA ASP A 143 -1.89 -5.75 2.41
C ASP A 143 -3.41 -5.99 2.37
N MET A 144 -4.19 -5.11 3.00
CA MET A 144 -5.66 -5.20 2.93
C MET A 144 -6.23 -4.92 1.53
N HIS A 145 -5.42 -4.38 0.62
CA HIS A 145 -5.77 -4.21 -0.80
C HIS A 145 -5.45 -5.45 -1.66
N ALA A 146 -5.09 -6.58 -1.06
CA ALA A 146 -4.76 -7.81 -1.78
C ALA A 146 -5.95 -8.34 -2.61
N ASN A 147 -5.65 -8.79 -3.83
CA ASN A 147 -6.54 -9.48 -4.76
C ASN A 147 -6.26 -10.98 -4.74
N LEU A 148 -6.76 -11.69 -3.73
CA LEU A 148 -6.40 -13.09 -3.50
C LEU A 148 -7.12 -14.07 -4.43
N SER A 149 -6.40 -15.10 -4.87
CA SER A 149 -6.93 -16.29 -5.53
C SER A 149 -7.13 -17.46 -4.55
N GLU A 150 -8.03 -18.39 -4.89
CA GLU A 150 -8.18 -19.63 -4.12
C GLU A 150 -6.90 -20.47 -4.10
N LYS A 151 -6.16 -20.48 -5.22
CA LYS A 151 -4.89 -21.22 -5.33
C LYS A 151 -3.82 -20.75 -4.36
N MET A 152 -3.75 -19.46 -4.08
CA MET A 152 -2.81 -18.93 -3.10
C MET A 152 -3.04 -19.55 -1.72
N ILE A 153 -4.31 -19.76 -1.37
CA ILE A 153 -4.71 -20.37 -0.09
C ILE A 153 -4.33 -21.86 -0.02
N ASP A 154 -4.29 -22.57 -1.15
CA ASP A 154 -3.90 -23.99 -1.19
C ASP A 154 -2.43 -24.22 -0.81
N TYR A 155 -1.56 -23.21 -0.97
CA TYR A 155 -0.14 -23.35 -0.65
C TYR A 155 0.17 -23.23 0.84
N THR A 156 -0.62 -22.50 1.59
CA THR A 156 -0.52 -22.39 3.06
C THR A 156 -1.81 -21.87 3.65
N PRO A 157 -2.22 -22.31 4.87
CA PRO A 157 -3.34 -21.71 5.59
C PRO A 157 -2.96 -20.40 6.30
N LEU A 158 -1.68 -20.05 6.40
CA LEU A 158 -1.19 -18.96 7.25
C LEU A 158 -0.97 -17.69 6.44
N HIS A 159 -2.05 -16.97 6.15
CA HIS A 159 -2.03 -15.65 5.55
C HIS A 159 -2.62 -14.62 6.51
N PHE A 160 -1.92 -13.52 6.74
CA PHE A 160 -2.27 -12.47 7.69
C PHE A 160 -2.39 -11.12 6.98
N GLY A 161 -3.63 -10.62 6.83
CA GLY A 161 -3.91 -9.33 6.22
C GLY A 161 -3.80 -8.18 7.21
N PHE A 162 -3.35 -7.00 6.74
CA PHE A 162 -3.39 -5.76 7.53
C PHE A 162 -4.82 -5.43 7.93
N LYS A 163 -4.99 -4.90 9.14
CA LYS A 163 -6.29 -4.53 9.73
C LYS A 163 -6.47 -3.04 9.91
N THR A 164 -5.50 -2.25 9.46
CA THR A 164 -5.55 -0.80 9.54
C THR A 164 -5.27 -0.13 8.20
N TYR A 165 -5.99 0.94 7.93
CA TYR A 165 -5.71 1.86 6.84
C TYR A 165 -5.96 3.29 7.33
N PRO A 166 -4.90 4.07 7.54
CA PRO A 166 -3.45 3.87 7.23
C PRO A 166 -2.86 2.59 7.83
N HIS A 167 -1.91 1.96 7.12
CA HIS A 167 -1.24 0.74 7.56
C HIS A 167 -0.25 1.04 8.70
N ILE A 168 -0.70 0.84 9.92
CA ILE A 168 0.11 1.05 11.14
C ILE A 168 0.31 -0.24 11.93
N ASP A 169 -0.25 -1.35 11.45
CA ASP A 169 -0.22 -2.68 12.09
C ASP A 169 0.61 -3.71 11.31
N MET A 170 1.42 -3.29 10.35
CA MET A 170 2.30 -4.17 9.57
C MET A 170 3.21 -5.02 10.46
N TYR A 171 3.81 -4.40 11.48
CA TYR A 171 4.66 -5.07 12.46
C TYR A 171 3.88 -6.12 13.26
N GLU A 172 2.68 -5.80 13.70
CA GLU A 172 1.79 -6.69 14.44
C GLU A 172 1.40 -7.90 13.59
N GLN A 173 1.07 -7.70 12.30
CA GLN A 173 0.74 -8.82 11.40
C GLN A 173 1.98 -9.69 11.12
N GLY A 174 3.16 -9.09 10.97
CA GLY A 174 4.44 -9.83 10.93
C GLY A 174 4.67 -10.67 12.18
N THR A 175 4.42 -10.09 13.35
CA THR A 175 4.51 -10.79 14.63
C THR A 175 3.54 -11.98 14.70
N HIS A 176 2.27 -11.80 14.30
CA HIS A 176 1.27 -12.86 14.28
C HIS A 176 1.67 -14.01 13.32
N ALA A 177 2.18 -13.67 12.13
CA ALA A 177 2.63 -14.67 11.17
C ALA A 177 3.81 -15.50 11.72
N ALA A 178 4.78 -14.85 12.36
CA ALA A 178 5.93 -15.54 12.94
C ALA A 178 5.54 -16.44 14.12
N ILE A 179 4.65 -15.97 15.01
CA ILE A 179 4.13 -16.77 16.14
C ILE A 179 3.35 -17.99 15.63
N ALA A 180 2.46 -17.82 14.65
CA ALA A 180 1.70 -18.93 14.08
C ALA A 180 2.60 -20.00 13.45
N LEU A 181 3.64 -19.55 12.72
CA LEU A 181 4.64 -20.46 12.15
C LEU A 181 5.39 -21.24 13.24
N LEU A 182 5.82 -20.57 14.31
CA LEU A 182 6.50 -21.21 15.43
C LEU A 182 5.60 -22.21 16.17
N ASN A 183 4.33 -21.86 16.43
CA ASN A 183 3.35 -22.75 17.04
C ASN A 183 3.15 -24.03 16.19
N GLN A 184 3.07 -23.89 14.87
CA GLN A 184 2.99 -25.05 13.98
C GLN A 184 4.25 -25.92 14.05
N LEU A 185 5.44 -25.29 14.07
CA LEU A 185 6.72 -26.00 14.07
C LEU A 185 7.04 -26.69 15.42
N LYS A 186 6.82 -26.01 16.53
CA LYS A 186 7.26 -26.43 17.85
C LYS A 186 6.18 -27.19 18.63
N GLU A 187 4.94 -26.77 18.48
CA GLU A 187 3.81 -27.29 19.25
C GLU A 187 2.91 -28.24 18.44
N GLY A 188 3.16 -28.34 17.13
CA GLY A 188 2.36 -29.19 16.23
C GLY A 188 0.93 -28.66 16.01
N VAL A 189 0.69 -27.36 16.21
CA VAL A 189 -0.62 -26.75 15.98
C VAL A 189 -0.98 -26.88 14.49
N THR A 190 -2.20 -27.36 14.23
CA THR A 190 -2.74 -27.45 12.86
C THR A 190 -3.69 -26.30 12.63
N TYR A 191 -3.42 -25.51 11.60
CA TYR A 191 -4.27 -24.41 11.15
C TYR A 191 -5.01 -24.77 9.87
N TYR A 192 -6.22 -24.22 9.73
CA TYR A 192 -7.08 -24.35 8.56
C TYR A 192 -7.41 -22.95 8.02
N ALA A 193 -7.42 -22.80 6.71
CA ALA A 193 -7.89 -21.59 6.05
C ALA A 193 -9.31 -21.79 5.51
N SER A 194 -10.15 -20.77 5.67
CA SER A 194 -11.45 -20.68 5.02
C SER A 194 -11.53 -19.35 4.26
N PHE A 195 -11.85 -19.41 2.98
CA PHE A 195 -11.78 -18.28 2.07
C PHE A 195 -13.12 -18.06 1.36
N GLU A 196 -13.56 -16.79 1.32
CA GLU A 196 -14.73 -16.36 0.55
C GLU A 196 -14.36 -15.17 -0.34
N LYS A 197 -14.51 -15.33 -1.65
CA LYS A 197 -14.35 -14.28 -2.65
C LYS A 197 -15.68 -13.63 -2.94
N LEU A 198 -15.74 -12.29 -2.94
CA LEU A 198 -16.96 -11.55 -3.21
C LEU A 198 -16.91 -10.95 -4.63
N PRO A 199 -18.03 -10.91 -5.35
CA PRO A 199 -18.10 -10.23 -6.65
C PRO A 199 -18.22 -8.72 -6.45
N MET A 200 -17.27 -8.12 -5.69
CA MET A 200 -17.25 -6.69 -5.43
C MET A 200 -15.83 -6.14 -5.45
N MET A 201 -15.72 -4.93 -5.95
CA MET A 201 -14.49 -4.19 -6.14
C MET A 201 -14.68 -2.78 -5.58
N PRO A 202 -14.68 -2.61 -4.24
CA PRO A 202 -14.99 -1.34 -3.61
C PRO A 202 -13.91 -0.30 -3.90
N PRO A 203 -14.28 0.98 -4.09
CA PRO A 203 -13.33 2.08 -4.17
C PRO A 203 -12.48 2.19 -2.91
N SER A 204 -11.16 2.29 -3.07
CA SER A 204 -10.22 2.23 -1.95
C SER A 204 -10.24 3.45 -1.03
N ILE A 205 -10.85 4.56 -1.44
CA ILE A 205 -10.88 5.78 -0.60
C ILE A 205 -11.60 5.56 0.73
N ASN A 206 -12.69 4.79 0.74
CA ASN A 206 -13.49 4.54 1.94
C ASN A 206 -13.15 3.20 2.63
N MET A 207 -11.97 2.64 2.33
CA MET A 207 -11.42 1.47 3.05
C MET A 207 -10.69 1.85 4.35
N ARG A 208 -10.70 3.13 4.75
CA ARG A 208 -10.11 3.57 6.01
C ARG A 208 -10.77 2.87 7.20
N THR A 209 -9.95 2.52 8.20
CA THR A 209 -10.40 1.67 9.31
C THR A 209 -10.72 2.44 10.59
N ALA A 210 -10.51 3.76 10.59
CA ALA A 210 -10.91 4.61 11.72
C ALA A 210 -12.41 4.88 11.77
N GLU A 211 -13.09 4.84 10.62
CA GLU A 211 -14.54 5.08 10.48
C GLU A 211 -15.05 4.46 9.17
N GLY A 212 -16.37 4.42 8.99
CA GLY A 212 -17.00 3.95 7.75
C GLY A 212 -17.16 2.43 7.63
N PRO A 213 -17.38 1.92 6.41
CA PRO A 213 -17.73 0.51 6.21
C PRO A 213 -16.60 -0.45 6.55
N MET A 214 -15.34 -0.11 6.23
CA MET A 214 -14.22 -0.98 6.57
C MET A 214 -13.97 -1.02 8.09
N HIS A 215 -14.18 0.08 8.81
CA HIS A 215 -14.15 0.08 10.27
C HIS A 215 -15.11 -0.97 10.85
N LYS A 216 -16.36 -0.99 10.36
CA LYS A 216 -17.35 -2.01 10.78
C LYS A 216 -16.84 -3.42 10.52
N MET A 217 -16.25 -3.65 9.35
CA MET A 217 -15.70 -4.96 8.98
C MET A 217 -14.57 -5.39 9.91
N ILE A 218 -13.65 -4.48 10.25
CA ILE A 218 -12.53 -4.77 11.15
C ILE A 218 -13.03 -5.04 12.58
N GLU A 219 -14.01 -4.29 13.08
CA GLU A 219 -14.59 -4.54 14.40
C GLU A 219 -15.31 -5.91 14.45
N TRP A 220 -16.02 -6.29 13.39
CA TRP A 220 -16.62 -7.64 13.30
C TRP A 220 -15.56 -8.74 13.20
N ALA A 221 -14.45 -8.49 12.50
CA ALA A 221 -13.34 -9.43 12.43
C ALA A 221 -12.70 -9.64 13.82
N LYS A 222 -12.44 -8.58 14.57
CA LYS A 222 -11.93 -8.66 15.95
C LYS A 222 -12.88 -9.43 16.87
N GLN A 223 -14.19 -9.18 16.79
CA GLN A 223 -15.19 -9.93 17.56
C GLN A 223 -15.19 -11.42 17.21
N ALA A 224 -15.02 -11.75 15.92
CA ALA A 224 -14.95 -13.14 15.49
C ALA A 224 -13.67 -13.83 16.00
N GLU A 225 -12.56 -13.11 16.12
CA GLU A 225 -11.30 -13.63 16.68
C GLU A 225 -11.38 -13.96 18.18
N GLU A 226 -12.35 -13.40 18.92
CA GLU A 226 -12.62 -13.76 20.30
C GLU A 226 -13.30 -15.14 20.44
N GLU A 227 -13.86 -15.67 19.34
CA GLU A 227 -14.52 -16.96 19.36
C GLU A 227 -13.50 -18.11 19.42
N ALA A 228 -13.70 -19.07 20.35
CA ALA A 228 -12.81 -20.20 20.50
C ALA A 228 -12.70 -21.04 19.21
N GLY A 229 -11.48 -21.21 18.72
CA GLY A 229 -11.17 -21.94 17.48
C GLY A 229 -10.96 -21.05 16.26
N ILE A 230 -11.22 -19.74 16.33
CA ILE A 230 -10.82 -18.76 15.33
C ILE A 230 -9.49 -18.16 15.76
N TYR A 231 -8.51 -18.12 14.85
CA TYR A 231 -7.18 -17.61 15.14
C TYR A 231 -6.95 -16.21 14.56
N ASN A 232 -7.36 -15.99 13.30
CA ASN A 232 -7.25 -14.69 12.64
C ASN A 232 -8.34 -14.55 11.57
N VAL A 233 -8.87 -13.33 11.43
CA VAL A 233 -9.83 -12.96 10.38
C VAL A 233 -9.27 -11.78 9.61
N SER A 234 -8.92 -12.00 8.35
CA SER A 234 -8.44 -10.97 7.43
C SER A 234 -9.55 -10.56 6.46
N VAL A 235 -9.75 -9.26 6.31
CA VAL A 235 -10.74 -8.67 5.40
C VAL A 235 -9.98 -7.88 4.34
N PHE A 236 -10.06 -8.32 3.09
CA PHE A 236 -9.38 -7.71 1.97
C PHE A 236 -10.37 -6.92 1.12
N GLY A 237 -10.15 -5.63 0.95
CA GLY A 237 -10.92 -4.78 0.05
C GLY A 237 -10.62 -5.04 -1.43
N GLY A 238 -9.45 -5.56 -1.71
CA GLY A 238 -8.90 -5.68 -3.06
C GLY A 238 -8.36 -4.36 -3.58
N PHE A 239 -7.60 -4.42 -4.67
CA PHE A 239 -7.08 -3.25 -5.37
C PHE A 239 -7.82 -3.07 -6.70
N PRO A 240 -8.78 -2.14 -6.77
CA PRO A 240 -9.70 -2.04 -7.90
C PRO A 240 -9.04 -1.56 -9.20
N TYR A 241 -7.82 -1.07 -9.14
CA TYR A 241 -7.07 -0.61 -10.31
C TYR A 241 -6.26 -1.72 -11.01
N SER A 242 -6.34 -2.97 -10.53
CA SER A 242 -5.78 -4.13 -11.20
C SER A 242 -6.81 -4.76 -12.13
N ASP A 243 -6.55 -4.73 -13.45
CA ASP A 243 -7.40 -5.40 -14.45
C ASP A 243 -6.99 -6.87 -14.58
N ILE A 244 -7.42 -7.70 -13.63
CA ILE A 244 -7.03 -9.11 -13.51
C ILE A 244 -8.22 -10.01 -13.14
N PRO A 245 -8.18 -11.32 -13.49
CA PRO A 245 -9.28 -12.23 -13.20
C PRO A 245 -9.60 -12.46 -11.72
N VAL A 246 -8.65 -12.16 -10.82
CA VAL A 246 -8.77 -12.39 -9.38
C VAL A 246 -9.01 -11.10 -8.59
N VAL A 247 -9.32 -9.99 -9.27
CA VAL A 247 -9.60 -8.71 -8.60
C VAL A 247 -10.78 -8.80 -7.64
N GLY A 248 -10.76 -7.99 -6.59
CA GLY A 248 -11.90 -7.73 -5.73
C GLY A 248 -11.78 -8.26 -4.31
N ALA A 249 -12.79 -7.93 -3.53
CA ALA A 249 -12.85 -8.15 -2.09
C ALA A 249 -12.90 -9.64 -1.73
N SER A 250 -12.34 -9.95 -0.55
CA SER A 250 -12.36 -11.30 -0.01
C SER A 250 -12.26 -11.31 1.52
N VAL A 251 -12.62 -12.44 2.11
CA VAL A 251 -12.45 -12.74 3.54
C VAL A 251 -11.66 -14.02 3.67
N LEU A 252 -10.66 -14.00 4.53
CA LEU A 252 -9.89 -15.17 4.89
C LEU A 252 -9.91 -15.37 6.40
N VAL A 253 -10.21 -16.58 6.83
CA VAL A 253 -10.22 -16.96 8.24
C VAL A 253 -9.22 -18.08 8.48
N VAL A 254 -8.23 -17.82 9.32
CA VAL A 254 -7.32 -18.83 9.87
C VAL A 254 -7.93 -19.38 11.15
N SER A 255 -8.13 -20.69 11.26
CA SER A 255 -8.82 -21.31 12.38
C SER A 255 -8.14 -22.59 12.84
N LEU A 256 -8.46 -23.02 14.06
CA LEU A 256 -8.10 -24.33 14.64
C LEU A 256 -9.22 -25.37 14.43
N ASP A 257 -10.39 -24.92 13.95
CA ASP A 257 -11.56 -25.73 13.65
C ASP A 257 -12.06 -25.36 12.24
N PRO A 258 -11.96 -26.27 11.26
CA PRO A 258 -12.30 -25.96 9.86
C PRO A 258 -13.79 -25.63 9.65
N GLN A 259 -14.69 -26.19 10.47
CA GLN A 259 -16.12 -25.92 10.36
C GLN A 259 -16.44 -24.50 10.85
N LYS A 260 -15.91 -24.13 12.03
CA LYS A 260 -16.05 -22.76 12.55
C LYS A 260 -15.42 -21.73 11.63
N GLY A 261 -14.21 -22.02 11.11
CA GLY A 261 -13.56 -21.18 10.14
C GLY A 261 -14.44 -20.89 8.93
N LYS A 262 -15.06 -21.92 8.36
CA LYS A 262 -15.97 -21.80 7.21
C LYS A 262 -17.22 -20.97 7.55
N GLU A 263 -17.86 -21.25 8.67
CA GLU A 263 -19.06 -20.50 9.11
C GLU A 263 -18.74 -19.03 9.34
N THR A 264 -17.59 -18.73 9.96
CA THR A 264 -17.11 -17.37 10.19
C THR A 264 -16.82 -16.65 8.86
N ALA A 265 -16.12 -17.30 7.92
CA ALA A 265 -15.83 -16.72 6.61
C ALA A 265 -17.10 -16.35 5.84
N GLN A 266 -18.09 -17.24 5.83
CA GLN A 266 -19.39 -17.00 5.18
C GLN A 266 -20.19 -15.88 5.86
N LYS A 267 -20.20 -15.82 7.19
CA LYS A 267 -20.83 -14.73 7.94
C LYS A 267 -20.17 -13.39 7.61
N MET A 268 -18.84 -13.33 7.67
CA MET A 268 -18.07 -12.12 7.36
C MET A 268 -18.27 -11.68 5.92
N ALA A 269 -18.27 -12.58 4.95
CA ALA A 269 -18.55 -12.26 3.55
C ALA A 269 -19.96 -11.69 3.35
N SER A 270 -20.97 -12.24 4.03
CA SER A 270 -22.34 -11.71 4.01
C SER A 270 -22.43 -10.31 4.61
N LEU A 271 -21.74 -10.05 5.71
CA LEU A 271 -21.66 -8.72 6.34
C LEU A 271 -20.94 -7.75 5.41
N PHE A 272 -19.83 -8.14 4.78
CA PHE A 272 -19.08 -7.30 3.85
C PHE A 272 -19.95 -6.88 2.65
N TRP A 273 -20.66 -7.83 2.06
CA TRP A 273 -21.60 -7.54 0.98
C TRP A 273 -22.71 -6.57 1.41
N SER A 274 -23.21 -6.72 2.64
CA SER A 274 -24.31 -5.89 3.15
C SER A 274 -23.97 -4.41 3.29
N VAL A 275 -22.70 -4.08 3.52
CA VAL A 275 -22.22 -2.69 3.67
C VAL A 275 -21.59 -2.11 2.39
N ARG A 276 -21.65 -2.82 1.25
CA ARG A 276 -20.96 -2.43 0.01
C ARG A 276 -21.28 -1.02 -0.47
N GLU A 277 -22.57 -0.61 -0.40
CA GLU A 277 -23.00 0.71 -0.88
C GLU A 277 -22.34 1.85 -0.08
N GLU A 278 -21.97 1.61 1.17
CA GLU A 278 -21.31 2.61 2.02
C GLU A 278 -19.88 2.94 1.54
N PHE A 279 -19.27 2.10 0.67
CA PHE A 279 -17.95 2.38 0.09
C PHE A 279 -18.00 3.48 -0.98
N ILE A 280 -19.15 3.76 -1.56
CA ILE A 280 -19.28 4.83 -2.54
C ILE A 280 -19.27 6.18 -1.82
N MET A 281 -18.38 7.05 -2.24
CA MET A 281 -18.26 8.42 -1.74
C MET A 281 -18.44 9.39 -2.89
N ASP A 282 -19.29 10.39 -2.68
CA ASP A 282 -19.38 11.56 -3.54
C ASP A 282 -18.37 12.61 -3.07
N LEU A 283 -17.42 12.97 -3.92
CA LEU A 283 -16.31 13.83 -3.58
C LEU A 283 -16.35 15.14 -4.35
N PRO A 284 -16.03 16.29 -3.69
CA PRO A 284 -15.98 17.57 -4.37
C PRO A 284 -14.87 17.59 -5.44
N GLY A 285 -15.12 18.28 -6.54
CA GLY A 285 -14.09 18.63 -7.50
C GLY A 285 -13.12 19.69 -6.92
N VAL A 286 -12.02 19.96 -7.66
CA VAL A 286 -10.94 20.85 -7.19
C VAL A 286 -11.45 22.23 -6.73
N ARG A 287 -12.29 22.90 -7.54
CA ARG A 287 -12.79 24.25 -7.22
C ARG A 287 -13.74 24.26 -6.03
N GLU A 288 -14.59 23.25 -5.94
CA GLU A 288 -15.52 23.09 -4.82
C GLU A 288 -14.73 22.78 -3.52
N GLY A 289 -13.77 21.87 -3.57
CA GLY A 289 -12.89 21.57 -2.43
C GLY A 289 -12.12 22.80 -1.94
N LEU A 290 -11.58 23.61 -2.86
CA LEU A 290 -10.92 24.88 -2.52
C LEU A 290 -11.90 25.88 -1.89
N ALA A 291 -13.11 26.03 -2.43
CA ALA A 291 -14.13 26.91 -1.87
C ALA A 291 -14.52 26.48 -0.45
N LEU A 292 -14.69 25.17 -0.23
CA LEU A 292 -14.94 24.61 1.10
C LEU A 292 -13.78 24.90 2.06
N ALA A 293 -12.53 24.65 1.64
CA ALA A 293 -11.35 24.92 2.47
C ALA A 293 -11.22 26.38 2.86
N MET A 294 -11.53 27.29 1.95
CA MET A 294 -11.50 28.74 2.23
C MET A 294 -12.60 29.22 3.19
N SER A 295 -13.73 28.52 3.23
CA SER A 295 -14.86 28.85 4.12
C SER A 295 -14.64 28.36 5.56
N ILE A 296 -13.65 27.51 5.81
CA ILE A 296 -13.35 26.99 7.13
C ILE A 296 -12.45 28.00 7.87
N GLU A 297 -12.92 28.44 9.03
CA GLU A 297 -12.16 29.21 10.01
C GLU A 297 -11.71 28.24 11.10
N ASP A 298 -10.44 27.82 11.06
CA ASP A 298 -9.81 26.94 12.04
C ASP A 298 -8.40 27.45 12.33
N ASP A 299 -7.92 27.26 13.56
CA ASP A 299 -6.55 27.59 13.94
C ASP A 299 -5.53 26.60 13.38
N LYS A 300 -5.99 25.44 12.92
CA LYS A 300 -5.17 24.41 12.28
C LYS A 300 -5.38 24.37 10.78
N PRO A 301 -4.37 23.86 10.02
CA PRO A 301 -4.47 23.75 8.57
C PRO A 301 -5.67 22.93 8.08
N VAL A 302 -6.23 23.33 6.93
CA VAL A 302 -7.15 22.52 6.15
C VAL A 302 -6.35 21.80 5.05
N VAL A 303 -6.49 20.47 4.98
CA VAL A 303 -5.88 19.67 3.93
C VAL A 303 -6.84 19.49 2.77
N LEU A 304 -6.36 19.74 1.56
CA LEU A 304 -6.94 19.30 0.30
C LEU A 304 -6.11 18.11 -0.19
N ALA A 305 -6.64 16.90 -0.01
CA ALA A 305 -5.98 15.68 -0.43
C ALA A 305 -6.38 15.34 -1.87
N ASP A 306 -5.44 15.49 -2.80
CA ASP A 306 -5.57 15.05 -4.19
C ASP A 306 -5.41 13.53 -4.26
N ILE A 307 -6.55 12.83 -4.16
CA ILE A 307 -6.56 11.38 -4.03
C ILE A 307 -6.27 10.65 -5.35
N SER A 308 -6.60 11.31 -6.47
CA SER A 308 -6.52 10.70 -7.80
C SER A 308 -5.10 10.66 -8.35
N ASP A 309 -4.19 11.38 -7.71
CA ASP A 309 -2.75 11.38 -8.06
C ASP A 309 -1.86 11.08 -6.84
N ASN A 310 -2.34 10.18 -5.99
CA ASN A 310 -1.57 9.66 -4.86
C ASN A 310 -0.57 8.60 -5.33
N PRO A 311 0.77 8.80 -5.16
CA PRO A 311 1.76 7.79 -5.53
C PRO A 311 1.59 6.42 -4.85
N LEU A 312 1.08 6.36 -3.61
CA LEU A 312 0.73 5.09 -2.95
C LEU A 312 -0.57 4.45 -3.47
N SER A 313 -1.17 4.99 -4.52
CA SER A 313 -2.21 4.34 -5.33
C SER A 313 -1.80 4.38 -6.80
N CYS A 314 -0.49 4.35 -7.06
CA CYS A 314 0.13 4.36 -8.38
C CYS A 314 -0.08 5.64 -9.20
N GLY A 315 -0.45 6.76 -8.55
CA GLY A 315 -0.44 8.08 -9.19
C GLY A 315 0.98 8.53 -9.53
N SER A 316 1.12 9.32 -10.59
CA SER A 316 2.42 9.87 -10.98
C SER A 316 2.98 10.89 -9.98
N GLY A 317 2.10 11.54 -9.20
CA GLY A 317 2.47 12.62 -8.29
C GLY A 317 2.77 13.94 -9.00
N ASP A 318 2.46 14.04 -10.30
CA ASP A 318 2.79 15.22 -11.13
C ASP A 318 1.58 15.92 -11.77
N THR A 319 0.33 15.44 -11.54
CA THR A 319 -0.87 16.10 -12.09
C THR A 319 -1.06 17.49 -11.51
N THR A 320 -1.65 18.39 -12.30
CA THR A 320 -1.52 19.84 -12.06
C THR A 320 -2.81 20.57 -11.71
N GLU A 321 -3.99 19.94 -11.76
CA GLU A 321 -5.26 20.67 -11.65
C GLU A 321 -5.42 21.39 -10.29
N LEU A 322 -5.13 20.70 -9.18
CA LEU A 322 -5.17 21.31 -7.85
C LEU A 322 -4.10 22.41 -7.71
N LEU A 323 -2.88 22.15 -8.15
CA LEU A 323 -1.78 23.15 -8.15
C LEU A 323 -2.18 24.39 -8.94
N ARG A 324 -2.72 24.22 -10.14
CA ARG A 324 -3.13 25.31 -11.05
C ARG A 324 -4.15 26.24 -10.40
N GLU A 325 -5.20 25.68 -9.80
CA GLU A 325 -6.22 26.48 -9.14
C GLU A 325 -5.67 27.16 -7.87
N MET A 326 -4.81 26.50 -7.08
CA MET A 326 -4.16 27.11 -5.92
C MET A 326 -3.23 28.26 -6.31
N VAL A 327 -2.41 28.12 -7.35
CA VAL A 327 -1.53 29.19 -7.89
C VAL A 327 -2.37 30.37 -8.36
N LYS A 328 -3.43 30.12 -9.13
CA LYS A 328 -4.34 31.15 -9.67
C LYS A 328 -5.01 31.97 -8.55
N MET A 329 -5.41 31.29 -7.46
CA MET A 329 -6.05 31.97 -6.34
C MET A 329 -5.05 32.72 -5.45
N ASN A 330 -3.76 32.38 -5.49
CA ASN A 330 -2.66 33.00 -4.74
C ASN A 330 -2.99 33.23 -3.25
N ILE A 331 -3.55 32.18 -2.61
CA ILE A 331 -3.98 32.22 -1.20
C ILE A 331 -2.74 32.33 -0.29
N PRO A 332 -2.72 33.26 0.68
CA PRO A 332 -1.63 33.35 1.65
C PRO A 332 -1.50 32.10 2.53
N ASP A 333 -0.26 31.83 2.96
CA ASP A 333 0.05 30.76 3.93
C ASP A 333 -0.42 29.37 3.46
N THR A 334 -0.26 29.12 2.16
CA THR A 334 -0.55 27.81 1.57
C THR A 334 0.73 27.06 1.25
N LEU A 335 0.64 25.74 1.32
CA LEU A 335 1.69 24.80 0.95
C LEU A 335 1.11 23.77 -0.01
N PHE A 336 1.79 23.56 -1.15
CA PHE A 336 1.53 22.42 -2.03
C PHE A 336 2.73 21.49 -1.99
N GLY A 337 2.50 20.18 -1.82
CA GLY A 337 3.64 19.28 -1.63
C GLY A 337 3.47 17.87 -2.08
N GLY A 338 4.67 17.31 -2.36
CA GLY A 338 4.83 16.03 -3.00
C GLY A 338 4.69 16.10 -4.52
N LEU A 339 4.97 17.26 -5.14
CA LEU A 339 4.95 17.36 -6.60
C LEU A 339 6.20 16.72 -7.19
N TYR A 340 6.03 15.63 -7.90
CA TYR A 340 7.10 14.97 -8.61
C TYR A 340 7.53 15.80 -9.84
N ASP A 341 8.73 16.37 -9.80
CA ASP A 341 9.26 17.18 -10.90
C ASP A 341 10.80 17.30 -10.86
N PRO A 342 11.53 16.26 -11.26
CA PRO A 342 13.00 16.25 -11.23
C PRO A 342 13.63 17.31 -12.13
N GLU A 343 13.02 17.64 -13.29
CA GLU A 343 13.53 18.68 -14.19
C GLU A 343 13.49 20.06 -13.53
N SER A 344 12.41 20.39 -12.83
CA SER A 344 12.30 21.65 -12.11
C SER A 344 13.25 21.70 -10.91
N ILE A 345 13.57 20.59 -10.26
CA ILE A 345 14.62 20.52 -9.23
C ILE A 345 15.98 20.81 -9.83
N GLU A 346 16.32 20.22 -10.98
CA GLU A 346 17.60 20.50 -11.68
C GLU A 346 17.71 21.98 -12.06
N ALA A 347 16.64 22.56 -12.58
CA ALA A 347 16.59 23.99 -12.87
C ALA A 347 16.81 24.86 -11.61
N CYS A 348 16.22 24.48 -10.47
CA CYS A 348 16.41 25.14 -9.18
C CYS A 348 17.86 25.01 -8.67
N LEU A 349 18.49 23.84 -8.83
CA LEU A 349 19.90 23.61 -8.49
C LEU A 349 20.81 24.54 -9.31
N ASN A 350 20.57 24.65 -10.61
CA ASN A 350 21.34 25.53 -11.53
C ASN A 350 21.14 27.02 -11.22
N ALA A 351 19.92 27.41 -10.81
CA ALA A 351 19.64 28.81 -10.44
C ALA A 351 20.25 29.20 -9.11
N GLY A 352 20.24 28.29 -8.11
CA GLY A 352 20.71 28.52 -6.75
C GLY A 352 19.69 29.24 -5.86
N VAL A 353 19.85 29.04 -4.55
CA VAL A 353 18.97 29.61 -3.50
C VAL A 353 18.96 31.14 -3.55
N GLY A 354 17.79 31.73 -3.36
CA GLY A 354 17.55 33.19 -3.37
C GLY A 354 17.22 33.76 -4.76
N ASN A 355 17.47 33.03 -5.83
CA ASN A 355 17.22 33.49 -7.18
C ASN A 355 15.80 33.23 -7.67
N LYS A 356 15.33 34.09 -8.58
CA LYS A 356 14.07 33.95 -9.31
C LYS A 356 14.28 33.16 -10.59
N ILE A 357 13.31 32.31 -10.90
CA ILE A 357 13.35 31.41 -12.05
C ILE A 357 11.93 31.18 -12.60
N SER A 358 11.83 31.12 -13.94
CA SER A 358 10.60 30.67 -14.62
C SER A 358 10.61 29.14 -14.70
N LEU A 359 9.55 28.50 -14.25
CA LEU A 359 9.41 27.05 -14.23
C LEU A 359 8.10 26.59 -14.88
N SER A 360 8.15 25.39 -15.43
CA SER A 360 7.02 24.65 -15.97
C SER A 360 6.77 23.45 -15.06
N LEU A 361 5.81 23.55 -14.12
CA LEU A 361 5.62 22.61 -13.02
C LEU A 361 4.63 21.48 -13.34
N GLY A 362 5.05 20.24 -13.09
CA GLY A 362 4.22 19.02 -13.23
C GLY A 362 3.71 18.75 -14.64
N GLY A 363 2.75 17.83 -14.79
CA GLY A 363 2.08 17.50 -16.05
C GLY A 363 3.01 16.94 -17.14
N LYS A 364 4.12 16.31 -16.76
CA LYS A 364 5.16 15.83 -17.69
C LYS A 364 5.10 14.31 -17.86
N VAL A 365 4.67 13.60 -16.83
CA VAL A 365 4.51 12.13 -16.83
C VAL A 365 3.12 11.74 -17.32
N SER A 366 2.10 12.44 -16.83
CA SER A 366 0.69 12.17 -17.14
C SER A 366 -0.01 13.40 -17.72
N PRO A 367 0.39 13.87 -18.91
CA PRO A 367 -0.13 15.10 -19.52
C PRO A 367 -1.63 15.04 -19.82
N GLU A 368 -2.22 13.84 -19.95
CA GLU A 368 -3.66 13.64 -20.11
C GLU A 368 -4.49 14.11 -18.90
N PHE A 369 -3.87 14.23 -17.73
CA PHE A 369 -4.50 14.71 -16.48
C PHE A 369 -4.12 16.16 -16.13
N GLY A 370 -3.55 16.91 -17.05
CA GLY A 370 -3.26 18.33 -16.89
C GLY A 370 -1.91 18.76 -17.45
N GLU A 371 -1.94 19.86 -18.21
CA GLU A 371 -0.71 20.46 -18.75
C GLU A 371 0.15 21.08 -17.62
N PRO A 372 1.47 21.27 -17.84
CA PRO A 372 2.35 21.97 -16.91
C PRO A 372 1.85 23.37 -16.52
N VAL A 373 2.12 23.79 -15.29
CA VAL A 373 1.79 25.12 -14.78
C VAL A 373 3.00 26.04 -14.92
N GLN A 374 2.86 27.10 -15.72
CA GLN A 374 3.90 28.10 -15.86
C GLN A 374 3.91 29.05 -14.66
N VAL A 375 5.05 29.22 -14.01
CA VAL A 375 5.20 30.06 -12.82
C VAL A 375 6.51 30.84 -12.80
N GLU A 376 6.48 32.02 -12.17
CA GLU A 376 7.67 32.70 -11.68
C GLU A 376 7.88 32.37 -10.22
N ALA A 377 8.97 31.69 -9.90
CA ALA A 377 9.27 31.18 -8.57
C ALA A 377 10.57 31.76 -8.01
N THR A 378 10.66 31.80 -6.68
CA THR A 378 11.93 32.02 -5.97
C THR A 378 12.39 30.71 -5.36
N VAL A 379 13.64 30.30 -5.58
CA VAL A 379 14.24 29.14 -4.93
C VAL A 379 14.53 29.49 -3.47
N VAL A 380 13.85 28.83 -2.53
CA VAL A 380 13.97 29.12 -1.09
C VAL A 380 14.98 28.20 -0.42
N ALA A 381 14.92 26.90 -0.70
CA ALA A 381 15.84 25.91 -0.15
C ALA A 381 16.01 24.73 -1.12
N LEU A 382 17.12 24.03 -0.99
CA LEU A 382 17.46 22.82 -1.74
C LEU A 382 17.96 21.76 -0.75
N SER A 383 17.64 20.48 -1.00
CA SER A 383 18.02 19.35 -0.17
C SER A 383 18.33 18.13 -1.03
N ASP A 384 19.12 17.21 -0.49
CA ASP A 384 19.31 15.85 -1.04
C ASP A 384 18.04 15.00 -0.96
N GLY A 385 17.04 15.43 -0.17
CA GLY A 385 15.75 14.76 -0.02
C GLY A 385 15.76 13.59 0.96
N VAL A 386 16.78 13.47 1.83
CA VAL A 386 16.90 12.35 2.78
C VAL A 386 16.35 12.73 4.16
N PHE A 387 15.46 11.89 4.69
CA PHE A 387 14.92 12.01 6.05
C PHE A 387 14.49 10.64 6.60
N HIS A 388 14.00 10.60 7.84
CA HIS A 388 13.38 9.43 8.45
C HIS A 388 11.94 9.75 8.84
N ASN A 389 11.02 8.84 8.58
CA ASN A 389 9.62 8.99 8.99
C ASN A 389 9.51 9.08 10.51
N SER A 390 8.74 10.06 11.01
CA SER A 390 8.44 10.24 12.43
C SER A 390 7.04 9.73 12.81
N GLY A 391 6.12 9.71 11.87
CA GLY A 391 4.76 9.23 12.04
C GLY A 391 4.66 7.70 12.08
N PRO A 392 3.49 7.15 12.47
CA PRO A 392 3.33 5.73 12.71
C PRO A 392 3.37 4.86 11.43
N PHE A 393 3.12 5.43 10.25
CA PHE A 393 3.26 4.69 8.99
C PHE A 393 4.75 4.60 8.61
N ASN A 394 5.28 3.39 8.47
CA ASN A 394 6.70 3.13 8.21
C ASN A 394 7.63 3.90 9.16
N GLN A 395 7.29 3.92 10.43
CA GLN A 395 8.05 4.67 11.44
C GLN A 395 9.52 4.26 11.48
N HIS A 396 10.39 5.28 11.51
CA HIS A 396 11.85 5.17 11.49
C HIS A 396 12.47 4.69 10.16
N LEU A 397 11.63 4.40 9.14
CA LEU A 397 12.18 4.05 7.83
C LEU A 397 12.87 5.29 7.21
N ARG A 398 14.08 5.05 6.67
CA ARG A 398 14.81 6.07 5.89
C ARG A 398 14.11 6.28 4.55
N VAL A 399 13.85 7.52 4.21
CA VAL A 399 13.28 7.95 2.93
C VAL A 399 14.32 8.76 2.16
N ASP A 400 14.37 8.55 0.85
CA ASP A 400 15.25 9.28 -0.06
C ASP A 400 14.41 9.76 -1.26
N LEU A 401 14.12 11.04 -1.34
CA LEU A 401 13.33 11.67 -2.41
C LEU A 401 14.10 11.87 -3.71
N LYS A 402 15.38 11.49 -3.78
CA LYS A 402 16.28 11.77 -4.91
C LYS A 402 16.40 13.25 -5.23
N GLY A 403 16.47 14.06 -4.17
CA GLY A 403 16.49 15.51 -4.22
C GLY A 403 15.15 16.18 -3.94
N ALA A 404 15.21 17.37 -3.38
CA ALA A 404 14.04 18.21 -3.09
C ALA A 404 14.35 19.68 -3.29
N ALA A 405 13.35 20.46 -3.73
CA ALA A 405 13.44 21.91 -3.81
C ALA A 405 12.19 22.55 -3.18
N HIS A 406 12.40 23.49 -2.26
CA HIS A 406 11.37 24.39 -1.78
C HIS A 406 11.41 25.65 -2.64
N ILE A 407 10.33 25.90 -3.33
CA ILE A 407 10.14 27.12 -4.13
C ILE A 407 8.95 27.92 -3.61
N ARG A 408 8.98 29.24 -3.85
CA ARG A 408 7.87 30.13 -3.51
C ARG A 408 7.30 30.78 -4.77
N VAL A 409 6.00 30.62 -4.98
CA VAL A 409 5.23 31.20 -6.07
C VAL A 409 4.19 32.15 -5.47
N GLY A 410 4.38 33.44 -5.65
CA GLY A 410 3.52 34.44 -5.00
C GLY A 410 3.55 34.29 -3.48
N LYS A 411 2.41 33.91 -2.88
CA LYS A 411 2.24 33.70 -1.43
C LYS A 411 2.21 32.23 -1.03
N MET A 412 2.44 31.31 -1.95
CA MET A 412 2.38 29.87 -1.76
C MET A 412 3.78 29.26 -1.75
N ASP A 413 4.02 28.36 -0.83
CA ASP A 413 5.19 27.49 -0.80
C ASP A 413 4.88 26.18 -1.55
N ILE A 414 5.83 25.66 -2.33
CA ILE A 414 5.71 24.42 -3.09
C ILE A 414 6.94 23.55 -2.78
N LEU A 415 6.69 22.28 -2.47
CA LEU A 415 7.74 21.27 -2.35
C LEU A 415 7.77 20.41 -3.63
N LEU A 416 8.89 20.48 -4.35
CA LEU A 416 9.23 19.61 -5.48
C LEU A 416 10.04 18.42 -4.96
N ILE A 417 9.79 17.23 -5.51
CA ILE A 417 10.50 16.00 -5.16
C ILE A 417 11.01 15.28 -6.40
N GLY A 418 12.15 14.59 -6.27
CA GLY A 418 12.86 13.95 -7.39
C GLY A 418 12.39 12.55 -7.75
N ARG A 419 11.46 11.96 -6.96
CA ARG A 419 10.78 10.71 -7.28
C ARG A 419 9.33 10.75 -6.81
N PRO A 420 8.41 9.95 -7.43
CA PRO A 420 7.04 9.84 -6.92
C PRO A 420 7.02 9.36 -5.47
N MET A 421 6.40 10.14 -4.58
CA MET A 421 6.23 9.80 -3.18
C MET A 421 5.00 10.51 -2.63
N SER A 422 4.14 9.77 -1.96
CA SER A 422 2.99 10.33 -1.26
C SER A 422 3.42 11.18 -0.06
N ALA A 423 2.77 12.31 0.16
CA ALA A 423 3.04 13.22 1.26
C ALA A 423 2.49 12.68 2.60
N ASN A 424 3.05 11.54 3.06
CA ASN A 424 2.51 10.80 4.21
C ASN A 424 3.05 11.23 5.57
N ASP A 425 4.21 11.89 5.61
CA ASP A 425 4.85 12.28 6.86
C ASP A 425 5.24 13.77 6.84
N PRO A 426 4.99 14.55 7.90
CA PRO A 426 5.42 15.94 7.98
C PRO A 426 6.93 16.13 7.82
N GLU A 427 7.76 15.12 8.10
CA GLU A 427 9.21 15.19 7.91
C GLU A 427 9.59 15.35 6.44
N MET A 428 8.74 14.93 5.49
CA MET A 428 8.90 15.24 4.07
C MET A 428 9.02 16.76 3.82
N PHE A 429 8.41 17.57 4.66
CA PHE A 429 8.44 19.03 4.57
C PHE A 429 9.49 19.64 5.51
N ARG A 430 9.59 19.11 6.72
CA ARG A 430 10.47 19.64 7.78
C ARG A 430 11.95 19.53 7.45
N HIS A 431 12.36 18.45 6.73
CA HIS A 431 13.77 18.26 6.36
C HIS A 431 14.34 19.40 5.49
N ILE A 432 13.47 20.15 4.82
CA ILE A 432 13.84 21.32 3.97
C ILE A 432 13.37 22.65 4.56
N GLY A 433 12.98 22.68 5.84
CA GLY A 433 12.59 23.89 6.57
C GLY A 433 11.13 24.36 6.36
N LEU A 434 10.27 23.51 5.80
CA LEU A 434 8.83 23.75 5.72
C LEU A 434 8.09 23.13 6.90
N GLU A 435 7.29 23.91 7.63
CA GLU A 435 6.43 23.38 8.71
C GLU A 435 4.96 23.39 8.28
N PRO A 436 4.38 22.21 7.99
CA PRO A 436 2.99 22.12 7.52
C PRO A 436 1.99 22.69 8.53
N ALA A 437 2.24 22.48 9.85
CA ALA A 437 1.32 22.91 10.89
C ALA A 437 1.13 24.43 10.99
N THR A 438 2.02 25.23 10.39
CA THR A 438 1.92 26.70 10.37
C THR A 438 1.16 27.26 9.17
N LYS A 439 0.70 26.40 8.27
CA LYS A 439 0.00 26.80 7.06
C LYS A 439 -1.51 26.85 7.28
N ARG A 440 -2.18 27.65 6.44
CA ARG A 440 -3.64 27.70 6.42
C ARG A 440 -4.25 26.57 5.60
N ILE A 441 -3.70 26.32 4.41
CA ILE A 441 -4.18 25.27 3.50
C ILE A 441 -2.99 24.45 3.00
N LEU A 442 -3.15 23.13 3.03
CA LEU A 442 -2.21 22.17 2.49
C LEU A 442 -2.83 21.49 1.28
N GLY A 443 -2.23 21.58 0.11
CA GLY A 443 -2.54 20.73 -1.05
C GLY A 443 -1.56 19.55 -1.08
N LEU A 444 -2.04 18.33 -0.88
CA LEU A 444 -1.17 17.15 -0.76
C LEU A 444 -1.52 16.10 -1.81
N LYS A 445 -0.50 15.56 -2.48
CA LYS A 445 -0.58 14.34 -3.30
C LYS A 445 -0.64 13.12 -2.37
N ALA A 446 -1.82 12.84 -1.82
CA ALA A 446 -2.00 11.82 -0.79
C ALA A 446 -3.46 11.35 -0.74
N LYS A 447 -3.71 10.16 -0.16
CA LYS A 447 -5.06 9.59 -0.04
C LYS A 447 -5.45 9.35 1.42
N ASN A 448 -4.98 8.28 2.06
CA ASN A 448 -5.33 7.96 3.44
C ASN A 448 -4.11 7.85 4.37
N HIS A 449 -2.96 7.36 3.87
CA HIS A 449 -1.78 7.09 4.71
C HIS A 449 -1.30 8.31 5.50
N PHE A 450 -1.34 9.51 4.89
CA PHE A 450 -0.91 10.75 5.54
C PHE A 450 -1.69 11.05 6.83
N ARG A 451 -2.93 10.57 6.94
CA ARG A 451 -3.79 10.83 8.11
C ARG A 451 -3.11 10.43 9.42
N ALA A 452 -2.40 9.29 9.41
CA ALA A 452 -1.72 8.77 10.59
C ALA A 452 -0.76 9.79 11.25
N ALA A 453 -0.07 10.59 10.44
CA ALA A 453 0.90 11.58 10.91
C ALA A 453 0.35 13.03 10.90
N PHE A 454 -0.63 13.34 10.03
CA PHE A 454 -1.14 14.70 9.87
C PHE A 454 -2.35 15.01 10.75
N GLU A 455 -3.23 14.05 11.09
CA GLU A 455 -4.42 14.31 11.90
C GLU A 455 -4.15 15.08 13.20
N PRO A 456 -3.04 14.84 13.93
CA PRO A 456 -2.76 15.62 15.12
C PRO A 456 -2.47 17.10 14.87
N ILE A 457 -2.00 17.46 13.68
CA ILE A 457 -1.54 18.82 13.34
C ILE A 457 -2.46 19.58 12.38
N VAL A 458 -3.54 18.95 11.87
CA VAL A 458 -4.51 19.58 10.96
C VAL A 458 -5.91 19.62 11.59
N GLY A 459 -6.75 20.58 11.16
CA GLY A 459 -8.12 20.73 11.67
C GLY A 459 -9.14 19.97 10.80
N ARG A 460 -8.97 20.01 9.47
CA ARG A 460 -9.92 19.42 8.53
C ARG A 460 -9.21 18.79 7.35
N ILE A 461 -9.77 17.68 6.87
CA ILE A 461 -9.31 17.01 5.64
C ILE A 461 -10.48 16.98 4.66
N ILE A 462 -10.23 17.47 3.45
CA ILE A 462 -11.15 17.44 2.32
C ILE A 462 -10.49 16.60 1.23
N TYR A 463 -11.09 15.48 0.88
CA TYR A 463 -10.69 14.71 -0.29
C TYR A 463 -11.19 15.40 -1.55
N VAL A 464 -10.32 15.54 -2.54
CA VAL A 464 -10.62 16.20 -3.81
C VAL A 464 -10.51 15.19 -4.94
N ASP A 465 -11.57 15.08 -5.74
CA ASP A 465 -11.59 14.28 -6.98
C ASP A 465 -11.05 15.12 -8.14
N ALA A 466 -9.70 15.21 -8.19
CA ALA A 466 -8.99 15.83 -9.30
C ALA A 466 -8.78 14.81 -10.44
N PRO A 467 -8.45 15.26 -11.67
CA PRO A 467 -7.99 14.33 -12.71
C PRO A 467 -6.73 13.58 -12.29
N GLY A 468 -6.72 12.26 -12.49
CA GLY A 468 -5.57 11.42 -12.15
C GLY A 468 -5.86 9.94 -12.35
N VAL A 469 -4.80 9.15 -12.51
CA VAL A 469 -4.88 7.71 -12.80
C VAL A 469 -5.50 6.92 -11.64
N ALA A 470 -5.36 7.37 -10.39
CA ALA A 470 -5.92 6.70 -9.22
C ALA A 470 -7.32 7.23 -8.83
N SER A 471 -8.13 7.67 -9.83
CA SER A 471 -9.48 8.19 -9.62
C SER A 471 -10.37 7.21 -8.86
N ASN A 472 -11.19 7.74 -7.96
CA ASN A 472 -12.16 6.96 -7.20
C ASN A 472 -13.37 6.50 -8.05
N ARG A 473 -13.54 7.06 -9.24
CA ARG A 473 -14.60 6.72 -10.20
C ARG A 473 -14.17 5.54 -11.06
N LEU A 474 -14.45 4.31 -10.63
CA LEU A 474 -14.03 3.08 -11.32
C LEU A 474 -14.60 2.94 -12.74
N THR A 475 -15.71 3.60 -13.04
CA THR A 475 -16.31 3.65 -14.39
C THR A 475 -15.50 4.43 -15.43
N THR A 476 -14.43 5.14 -15.01
CA THR A 476 -13.52 5.82 -15.92
C THR A 476 -12.50 4.87 -16.56
N PHE A 477 -12.35 3.66 -16.03
CA PHE A 477 -11.41 2.66 -16.54
C PHE A 477 -12.11 1.66 -17.48
N THR A 478 -11.36 1.19 -18.48
CA THR A 478 -11.83 0.14 -19.41
C THR A 478 -11.23 -1.20 -18.99
N TYR A 479 -12.00 -1.97 -18.23
CA TYR A 479 -11.58 -3.30 -17.77
C TYR A 479 -11.82 -4.37 -18.81
N HIS A 480 -10.83 -5.26 -19.00
CA HIS A 480 -10.85 -6.36 -19.97
C HIS A 480 -10.85 -7.74 -19.32
N TYR A 481 -10.22 -7.92 -18.15
CA TYR A 481 -9.94 -9.22 -17.55
C TYR A 481 -10.67 -9.47 -16.23
N ILE A 482 -11.31 -8.46 -15.63
CA ILE A 482 -12.04 -8.64 -14.37
C ILE A 482 -13.21 -9.62 -14.53
N PRO A 483 -13.58 -10.36 -13.46
CA PRO A 483 -14.79 -11.18 -13.48
C PRO A 483 -16.03 -10.32 -13.65
N LYS A 484 -17.02 -10.82 -14.40
CA LYS A 484 -18.31 -10.16 -14.62
C LYS A 484 -19.45 -11.12 -14.32
N PRO A 485 -20.55 -10.66 -13.70
CA PRO A 485 -20.75 -9.30 -13.18
C PRO A 485 -19.99 -9.00 -11.89
N ILE A 486 -19.58 -7.73 -11.67
CA ILE A 486 -18.88 -7.27 -10.45
C ILE A 486 -19.41 -5.91 -9.99
N TRP A 487 -19.76 -5.77 -8.72
CA TRP A 487 -20.13 -4.49 -8.13
C TRP A 487 -18.88 -3.59 -7.93
N PRO A 488 -18.91 -2.27 -8.15
CA PRO A 488 -20.07 -1.43 -8.48
C PRO A 488 -20.27 -1.21 -10.00
N LEU A 489 -19.53 -1.89 -10.87
CA LEU A 489 -19.65 -1.70 -12.32
C LEU A 489 -20.94 -2.32 -12.89
N ASP A 490 -21.43 -3.35 -12.23
CA ASP A 490 -22.66 -4.05 -12.61
C ASP A 490 -23.64 -4.06 -11.43
N ASP A 491 -24.94 -3.95 -11.73
CA ASP A 491 -26.00 -4.16 -10.72
C ASP A 491 -26.25 -5.66 -10.53
N ILE A 492 -25.88 -6.18 -9.36
CA ILE A 492 -25.93 -7.60 -9.06
C ILE A 492 -26.59 -7.89 -7.71
N GLN A 493 -27.32 -9.00 -7.66
CA GLN A 493 -27.75 -9.63 -6.42
C GLN A 493 -26.78 -10.78 -6.10
N TYR A 494 -26.22 -10.76 -4.90
CA TYR A 494 -25.30 -11.78 -4.45
C TYR A 494 -25.73 -12.32 -3.09
N GLU A 495 -25.82 -13.64 -2.99
CA GLU A 495 -25.97 -14.34 -1.74
C GLU A 495 -24.79 -15.29 -1.55
N VAL A 496 -24.16 -15.26 -0.38
CA VAL A 496 -23.12 -16.22 -0.02
C VAL A 496 -23.73 -17.62 -0.07
N LYS A 497 -23.31 -18.42 -1.04
CA LYS A 497 -23.82 -19.79 -1.19
C LYS A 497 -23.40 -20.60 0.04
N ARG A 498 -24.37 -21.07 0.80
CA ARG A 498 -24.14 -22.17 1.76
C ARG A 498 -23.79 -23.40 0.93
N ARG A 499 -22.52 -23.57 0.56
CA ARG A 499 -22.05 -24.81 -0.10
C ARG A 499 -22.25 -25.94 0.88
N GLY A 500 -23.28 -26.74 0.64
CA GLY A 500 -23.45 -28.07 1.26
C GLY A 500 -22.20 -28.87 0.93
N THR A 501 -21.91 -29.83 1.79
CA THR A 501 -20.83 -30.81 1.71
C THR A 501 -20.86 -31.57 0.39
N GLU A 502 -20.40 -30.99 -0.72
CA GLU A 502 -20.09 -31.74 -1.92
C GLU A 502 -18.66 -32.28 -1.77
N LYS A 503 -18.61 -33.60 -1.58
CA LYS A 503 -17.35 -34.35 -1.61
C LYS A 503 -16.73 -34.21 -2.98
N TRP A 504 -15.55 -33.65 -3.03
CA TRP A 504 -14.67 -33.75 -4.20
C TRP A 504 -14.22 -35.22 -4.30
N THR A 505 -14.78 -35.94 -5.23
CA THR A 505 -14.22 -37.22 -5.69
C THR A 505 -13.31 -36.89 -6.88
N HIS A 506 -12.01 -37.12 -6.66
CA HIS A 506 -10.83 -37.22 -7.55
C HIS A 506 -10.85 -36.61 -8.95
#